data_7b2242edaed701d9aaece10fc5637f53
#
_entry.id   7b2242edaed701d9aaece10fc5637f53
#
_cell.length_a   1.000
_cell.length_b   1.000
_cell.length_c   1.000
_cell.angle_alpha   90.00
_cell.angle_beta   90.00
_cell.angle_gamma   90.00
#
_symmetry.space_group_name_H-M   'P 1'
#
loop_
_entity.id
_entity.type
_entity.pdbx_description
1 polymer ?
#
loop_
_entity_poly.entity_id
_entity_poly.type
_entity_poly.pdbx_seq_one_letter_code
_entity_poly.pdbx_strand_id
1 'polypeptide(L)'
;MAPPENAVVLCIDEKPSIQALERAQGYLKLPNGRTLTGHSHDYKRNGTTTLFAAFEVATGKVKAAHKKRRRRKEFLDFMNEVVAAYPKTRLEVVLDNLNTHKKNENWLARHPLVTFHYTPTRASWLNQVEGWFSILQGQSLTGTSFTSVEQLKEHIDAFIDNYNEQAEPFVWTKSKVHQRRVKGRRLGDL
;
A
#
# COMPACT_ATOMS: atom_id res chain seq x y z
N MET A 1 17.56 12.65 3.97
CA MET A 1 18.54 11.97 4.84
C MET A 1 18.97 10.71 4.12
N ALA A 2 20.27 10.45 4.01
CA ALA A 2 20.75 9.17 3.50
C ALA A 2 20.44 8.08 4.52
N PRO A 3 20.03 6.87 4.11
CA PRO A 3 19.88 5.74 5.02
C PRO A 3 21.24 5.44 5.69
N PRO A 4 21.21 4.86 6.91
CA PRO A 4 22.46 4.42 7.55
C PRO A 4 23.21 3.43 6.65
N GLU A 5 24.53 3.50 6.65
CA GLU A 5 25.35 2.51 5.94
C GLU A 5 25.01 1.10 6.42
N ASN A 6 24.83 0.17 5.49
CA ASN A 6 24.44 -1.23 5.74
C ASN A 6 23.04 -1.45 6.34
N ALA A 7 22.10 -0.53 6.15
CA ALA A 7 20.71 -0.71 6.52
C ALA A 7 19.78 -0.57 5.31
N VAL A 8 18.73 -1.37 5.29
CA VAL A 8 17.62 -1.24 4.33
C VAL A 8 16.48 -0.48 4.99
N VAL A 9 15.99 0.56 4.32
CA VAL A 9 14.82 1.32 4.77
C VAL A 9 13.58 0.83 4.05
N LEU A 10 12.60 0.37 4.82
CA LEU A 10 11.33 -0.14 4.32
C LEU A 10 10.18 0.74 4.81
N CYS A 11 9.33 1.17 3.91
CA CYS A 11 8.03 1.76 4.24
C CYS A 11 6.97 0.66 4.19
N ILE A 12 6.30 0.38 5.31
CA ILE A 12 5.33 -0.72 5.40
C ILE A 12 3.95 -0.18 5.76
N ASP A 13 2.92 -0.72 5.11
CA ASP A 13 1.52 -0.45 5.39
C ASP A 13 0.64 -1.54 4.80
N GLU A 14 -0.68 -1.48 5.05
CA GLU A 14 -1.66 -2.34 4.44
C GLU A 14 -2.75 -1.58 3.67
N LYS A 15 -3.15 -2.13 2.52
CA LYS A 15 -4.35 -1.73 1.78
C LYS A 15 -5.47 -2.74 2.08
N PRO A 16 -6.39 -2.40 3.01
CA PRO A 16 -7.44 -3.32 3.40
C PRO A 16 -8.58 -3.37 2.37
N SER A 17 -9.34 -4.45 2.41
CA SER A 17 -10.63 -4.58 1.72
C SER A 17 -10.58 -4.30 0.21
N ILE A 18 -9.50 -4.71 -0.47
CA ILE A 18 -9.45 -4.68 -1.93
C ILE A 18 -10.52 -5.65 -2.44
N GLN A 19 -11.47 -5.14 -3.24
CA GLN A 19 -12.65 -5.88 -3.64
C GLN A 19 -12.46 -6.58 -5.00
N ALA A 20 -12.81 -7.85 -5.07
CA ALA A 20 -13.00 -8.55 -6.33
C ALA A 20 -14.38 -8.17 -6.89
N LEU A 21 -14.40 -7.15 -7.76
CA LEU A 21 -15.61 -6.64 -8.38
C LEU A 21 -15.77 -7.26 -9.77
N GLU A 22 -16.84 -8.00 -9.98
CA GLU A 22 -17.24 -8.46 -11.30
C GLU A 22 -18.19 -7.42 -11.92
N ARG A 23 -17.74 -6.78 -13.00
CA ARG A 23 -18.48 -5.74 -13.69
C ARG A 23 -19.15 -6.35 -14.92
N ALA A 24 -20.45 -6.08 -15.11
CA ALA A 24 -21.14 -6.42 -16.36
C ALA A 24 -20.49 -5.61 -17.51
N GLN A 25 -19.88 -6.30 -18.44
CA GLN A 25 -19.39 -5.69 -19.68
C GLN A 25 -20.59 -5.55 -20.64
N GLY A 26 -21.16 -4.35 -20.71
CA GLY A 26 -22.22 -4.03 -21.66
C GLY A 26 -21.66 -3.23 -22.83
N TYR A 27 -21.75 -3.79 -24.04
CA TYR A 27 -21.55 -3.03 -25.26
C TYR A 27 -22.91 -2.59 -25.78
N LEU A 28 -23.19 -1.30 -25.80
CA LEU A 28 -24.36 -0.77 -26.51
C LEU A 28 -23.94 -0.46 -27.94
N LYS A 29 -24.41 -1.25 -28.91
CA LYS A 29 -24.20 -0.98 -30.32
C LYS A 29 -25.24 0.04 -30.78
N LEU A 30 -24.81 1.25 -31.12
CA LEU A 30 -25.68 2.29 -31.61
C LEU A 30 -26.09 2.00 -33.05
N PRO A 31 -27.26 2.52 -33.54
CA PRO A 31 -27.72 2.34 -34.92
C PRO A 31 -26.76 2.85 -36.00
N ASN A 32 -25.85 3.76 -35.63
CA ASN A 32 -24.78 4.32 -36.47
C ASN A 32 -23.51 3.48 -36.53
N GLY A 33 -23.52 2.26 -35.98
CA GLY A 33 -22.38 1.33 -35.94
C GLY A 33 -21.31 1.65 -34.89
N ARG A 34 -21.42 2.73 -34.12
CA ARG A 34 -20.51 3.05 -33.01
C ARG A 34 -20.84 2.19 -31.78
N THR A 35 -19.80 1.75 -31.12
CA THR A 35 -19.94 1.01 -29.86
C THR A 35 -19.73 1.97 -28.69
N LEU A 36 -20.74 2.15 -27.85
CA LEU A 36 -20.57 2.79 -26.55
C LEU A 36 -20.21 1.72 -25.53
N THR A 37 -19.03 1.84 -24.94
CA THR A 37 -18.65 1.05 -23.74
C THR A 37 -19.35 1.69 -22.56
N GLY A 38 -20.51 1.17 -22.20
CA GLY A 38 -21.21 1.58 -20.98
C GLY A 38 -20.53 0.92 -19.77
N HIS A 39 -19.99 1.71 -18.86
CA HIS A 39 -19.70 1.21 -17.53
C HIS A 39 -21.02 1.07 -16.79
N SER A 40 -21.54 -0.16 -16.69
CA SER A 40 -22.64 -0.43 -15.76
C SER A 40 -22.17 -0.11 -14.34
N HIS A 41 -22.98 0.64 -13.60
CA HIS A 41 -22.79 0.82 -12.16
C HIS A 41 -23.13 -0.45 -11.37
N ASP A 42 -23.71 -1.44 -12.05
CA ASP A 42 -23.98 -2.74 -11.46
C ASP A 42 -22.72 -3.59 -11.40
N TYR A 43 -22.38 -4.04 -10.23
CA TYR A 43 -21.26 -4.94 -9.99
C TYR A 43 -21.62 -5.99 -8.95
N LYS A 44 -21.12 -7.20 -9.14
CA LYS A 44 -21.17 -8.26 -8.16
C LYS A 44 -19.89 -8.27 -7.34
N ARG A 45 -20.01 -8.43 -6.03
CA ARG A 45 -18.87 -8.55 -5.12
C ARG A 45 -18.56 -10.01 -4.87
N ASN A 46 -17.36 -10.45 -5.28
CA ASN A 46 -16.92 -11.84 -5.12
C ASN A 46 -15.98 -12.02 -3.91
N GLY A 47 -15.86 -11.01 -3.06
CA GLY A 47 -15.09 -11.04 -1.83
C GLY A 47 -13.98 -9.97 -1.79
N THR A 48 -13.13 -10.06 -0.78
CA THR A 48 -12.07 -9.07 -0.53
C THR A 48 -10.77 -9.73 -0.12
N THR A 49 -9.66 -9.05 -0.35
CA THR A 49 -8.35 -9.35 0.24
C THR A 49 -7.75 -8.11 0.90
N THR A 50 -6.83 -8.30 1.84
CA THR A 50 -5.97 -7.25 2.39
C THR A 50 -4.57 -7.48 1.88
N LEU A 51 -3.94 -6.46 1.32
CA LEU A 51 -2.56 -6.51 0.85
C LEU A 51 -1.68 -5.78 1.85
N PHE A 52 -0.71 -6.49 2.45
CA PHE A 52 0.42 -5.90 3.15
C PHE A 52 1.53 -5.67 2.15
N ALA A 53 2.20 -4.52 2.23
CA ALA A 53 3.30 -4.20 1.34
C ALA A 53 4.46 -3.53 2.09
N ALA A 54 5.68 -3.90 1.73
CA ALA A 54 6.93 -3.29 2.14
C ALA A 54 7.60 -2.69 0.91
N PHE A 55 7.68 -1.37 0.87
CA PHE A 55 8.34 -0.61 -0.17
C PHE A 55 9.77 -0.31 0.25
N GLU A 56 10.75 -0.78 -0.50
CA GLU A 56 12.16 -0.50 -0.27
C GLU A 56 12.53 0.86 -0.86
N VAL A 57 12.89 1.80 0.02
CA VAL A 57 13.11 3.20 -0.35
C VAL A 57 14.26 3.38 -1.35
N ALA A 58 15.32 2.57 -1.21
CA ALA A 58 16.53 2.70 -2.03
C ALA A 58 16.38 2.16 -3.45
N THR A 59 15.53 1.16 -3.66
CA THR A 59 15.36 0.50 -4.96
C THR A 59 14.00 0.75 -5.60
N GLY A 60 13.02 1.22 -4.82
CA GLY A 60 11.64 1.33 -5.24
C GLY A 60 10.90 -0.01 -5.32
N LYS A 61 11.56 -1.13 -5.05
CA LYS A 61 10.95 -2.47 -5.10
C LYS A 61 9.96 -2.71 -3.98
N VAL A 62 9.00 -3.56 -4.25
CA VAL A 62 7.93 -3.90 -3.32
C VAL A 62 7.91 -5.40 -3.05
N LYS A 63 7.87 -5.76 -1.77
CA LYS A 63 7.48 -7.10 -1.31
C LYS A 63 6.07 -7.00 -0.73
N ALA A 64 5.18 -7.90 -1.13
CA ALA A 64 3.82 -7.88 -0.63
C ALA A 64 3.31 -9.28 -0.26
N ALA A 65 2.24 -9.33 0.53
CA ALA A 65 1.55 -10.57 0.87
C ALA A 65 0.05 -10.33 1.07
N HIS A 66 -0.76 -11.24 0.57
CA HIS A 66 -2.20 -11.24 0.77
C HIS A 66 -2.56 -11.86 2.12
N LYS A 67 -3.36 -11.15 2.91
CA LYS A 67 -3.89 -11.63 4.19
C LYS A 67 -5.41 -11.45 4.21
N LYS A 68 -6.09 -12.25 5.05
CA LYS A 68 -7.57 -12.15 5.19
C LYS A 68 -8.00 -10.93 6.00
N ARG A 69 -7.17 -10.46 6.90
CA ARG A 69 -7.47 -9.38 7.86
C ARG A 69 -6.23 -8.53 8.14
N ARG A 70 -6.45 -7.30 8.64
CA ARG A 70 -5.41 -6.38 9.10
C ARG A 70 -5.28 -6.38 10.63
N ARG A 71 -4.96 -7.52 11.23
CA ARG A 71 -4.73 -7.61 12.67
C ARG A 71 -3.22 -7.67 12.96
N ARG A 72 -2.84 -7.45 14.22
CA ARG A 72 -1.45 -7.57 14.66
C ARG A 72 -0.81 -8.91 14.26
N LYS A 73 -1.56 -10.01 14.34
CA LYS A 73 -1.06 -11.32 13.93
C LYS A 73 -0.64 -11.31 12.47
N GLU A 74 -1.50 -10.89 11.57
CA GLU A 74 -1.23 -10.83 10.13
C GLU A 74 -0.08 -9.85 9.81
N PHE A 75 0.01 -8.73 10.53
CA PHE A 75 1.13 -7.81 10.43
C PHE A 75 2.46 -8.47 10.84
N LEU A 76 2.51 -9.14 11.99
CA LEU A 76 3.73 -9.82 12.46
C LEU A 76 4.09 -11.02 11.59
N ASP A 77 3.11 -11.76 11.06
CA ASP A 77 3.33 -12.83 10.08
C ASP A 77 3.99 -12.26 8.81
N PHE A 78 3.51 -11.11 8.31
CA PHE A 78 4.14 -10.41 7.19
C PHE A 78 5.54 -9.91 7.53
N MET A 79 5.75 -9.34 8.71
CA MET A 79 7.07 -8.92 9.16
C MET A 79 8.07 -10.08 9.23
N ASN A 80 7.65 -11.27 9.61
CA ASN A 80 8.51 -12.47 9.56
C ASN A 80 8.92 -12.81 8.12
N GLU A 81 8.01 -12.69 7.15
CA GLU A 81 8.31 -12.88 5.71
C GLU A 81 9.29 -11.81 5.19
N VAL A 82 9.14 -10.57 5.66
CA VAL A 82 10.07 -9.47 5.33
C VAL A 82 11.45 -9.75 5.89
N VAL A 83 11.56 -10.06 7.18
CA VAL A 83 12.87 -10.36 7.83
C VAL A 83 13.56 -11.55 7.16
N ALA A 84 12.81 -12.58 6.78
CA ALA A 84 13.36 -13.74 6.07
C ALA A 84 13.93 -13.38 4.68
N ALA A 85 13.41 -12.34 4.03
CA ALA A 85 13.90 -11.87 2.72
C ALA A 85 15.21 -11.06 2.83
N TYR A 86 15.54 -10.53 4.03
CA TYR A 86 16.74 -9.73 4.28
C TYR A 86 17.61 -10.34 5.40
N PRO A 87 18.16 -11.54 5.20
CA PRO A 87 18.94 -12.22 6.23
C PRO A 87 20.17 -11.39 6.64
N LYS A 88 20.40 -11.28 7.95
CA LYS A 88 21.56 -10.57 8.54
C LYS A 88 21.63 -9.08 8.16
N THR A 89 20.55 -8.48 7.68
CA THR A 89 20.49 -7.08 7.26
C THR A 89 19.77 -6.26 8.33
N ARG A 90 20.28 -5.09 8.65
CA ARG A 90 19.59 -4.13 9.51
C ARG A 90 18.41 -3.52 8.75
N LEU A 91 17.22 -3.57 9.36
CA LEU A 91 15.98 -3.04 8.77
C LEU A 91 15.50 -1.84 9.58
N GLU A 92 15.39 -0.69 8.92
CA GLU A 92 14.75 0.51 9.44
C GLU A 92 13.36 0.61 8.83
N VAL A 93 12.34 0.30 9.62
CA VAL A 93 10.96 0.14 9.13
C VAL A 93 10.13 1.35 9.51
N VAL A 94 9.65 2.07 8.50
CA VAL A 94 8.75 3.21 8.65
C VAL A 94 7.31 2.72 8.62
N LEU A 95 6.54 3.07 9.65
CA LEU A 95 5.16 2.66 9.88
C LEU A 95 4.28 3.86 10.20
N ASP A 96 2.99 3.76 9.93
CA ASP A 96 2.02 4.70 10.47
C ASP A 96 1.72 4.42 11.97
N ASN A 97 0.92 5.28 12.58
CA ASN A 97 0.55 5.19 13.99
C ASN A 97 -0.62 4.22 14.29
N LEU A 98 -0.91 3.26 13.41
CA LEU A 98 -1.99 2.31 13.62
C LEU A 98 -1.73 1.41 14.85
N ASN A 99 -2.78 1.06 15.57
CA ASN A 99 -2.65 0.25 16.81
C ASN A 99 -2.08 -1.16 16.56
N THR A 100 -2.26 -1.70 15.36
CA THR A 100 -1.69 -2.99 14.95
C THR A 100 -0.16 -2.96 14.87
N HIS A 101 0.41 -1.78 14.56
CA HIS A 101 1.85 -1.56 14.44
C HIS A 101 2.53 -1.27 15.78
N LYS A 102 1.76 -0.94 16.83
CA LYS A 102 2.27 -0.60 18.17
C LYS A 102 2.29 -1.80 19.10
N LYS A 103 3.02 -1.68 20.21
CA LYS A 103 3.10 -2.70 21.27
C LYS A 103 3.60 -4.05 20.73
N ASN A 104 4.71 -4.02 19.98
CA ASN A 104 5.36 -5.20 19.41
C ASN A 104 6.75 -5.44 20.03
N GLU A 105 6.97 -4.98 21.27
CA GLU A 105 8.27 -5.04 21.98
C GLU A 105 8.79 -6.48 22.08
N ASN A 106 7.92 -7.45 22.39
CA ASN A 106 8.29 -8.85 22.48
C ASN A 106 8.72 -9.44 21.13
N TRP A 107 8.17 -8.96 20.03
CA TRP A 107 8.57 -9.36 18.69
C TRP A 107 9.91 -8.72 18.33
N LEU A 108 10.07 -7.42 18.58
CA LEU A 108 11.32 -6.67 18.33
C LEU A 108 12.50 -7.22 19.16
N ALA A 109 12.27 -7.61 20.41
CA ALA A 109 13.30 -8.24 21.24
C ALA A 109 13.89 -9.52 20.62
N ARG A 110 13.11 -10.24 19.82
CA ARG A 110 13.56 -11.43 19.07
C ARG A 110 14.18 -11.10 17.71
N HIS A 111 14.04 -9.84 17.25
CA HIS A 111 14.54 -9.37 15.95
C HIS A 111 15.43 -8.13 16.14
N PRO A 112 16.60 -8.24 16.77
CA PRO A 112 17.42 -7.09 17.18
C PRO A 112 17.96 -6.26 16.02
N LEU A 113 17.89 -6.77 14.77
CA LEU A 113 18.27 -6.03 13.56
C LEU A 113 17.11 -5.20 13.00
N VAL A 114 15.92 -5.21 13.60
CA VAL A 114 14.74 -4.46 13.13
C VAL A 114 14.47 -3.30 14.08
N THR A 115 14.33 -2.10 13.51
CA THR A 115 13.92 -0.88 14.23
C THR A 115 12.64 -0.34 13.61
N PHE A 116 11.63 -0.04 14.44
CA PHE A 116 10.38 0.59 13.97
C PHE A 116 10.42 2.11 14.18
N HIS A 117 10.10 2.86 13.14
CA HIS A 117 9.96 4.31 13.12
C HIS A 117 8.53 4.67 12.79
N TYR A 118 7.86 5.38 13.68
CA TYR A 118 6.47 5.78 13.46
C TYR A 118 6.40 7.18 12.88
N THR A 119 5.58 7.35 11.83
CA THR A 119 5.31 8.67 11.25
C THR A 119 4.57 9.54 12.26
N PRO A 120 4.77 10.89 12.25
CA PRO A 120 3.98 11.79 13.07
C PRO A 120 2.48 11.65 12.76
N THR A 121 1.64 11.95 13.76
CA THR A 121 0.19 11.94 13.58
C THR A 121 -0.21 12.87 12.44
N ARG A 122 -1.06 12.41 11.51
CA ARG A 122 -1.50 13.11 10.30
C ARG A 122 -0.39 13.35 9.25
N ALA A 123 0.68 12.60 9.31
CA ALA A 123 1.77 12.66 8.33
C ALA A 123 2.00 11.31 7.62
N SER A 124 0.93 10.56 7.39
CA SER A 124 0.98 9.27 6.68
C SER A 124 1.61 9.38 5.28
N TRP A 125 1.48 10.55 4.63
CA TRP A 125 2.14 10.85 3.36
C TRP A 125 3.68 10.72 3.38
N LEU A 126 4.30 10.68 4.56
CA LEU A 126 5.72 10.36 4.72
C LEU A 126 6.00 8.86 4.49
N ASN A 127 4.99 8.01 4.59
CA ASN A 127 5.10 6.59 4.32
C ASN A 127 4.97 6.35 2.81
N GLN A 128 6.10 6.17 2.12
CA GLN A 128 6.15 6.09 0.65
C GLN A 128 5.32 4.96 0.06
N VAL A 129 5.05 3.89 0.82
CA VAL A 129 4.19 2.80 0.35
C VAL A 129 2.76 3.25 0.04
N GLU A 130 2.26 4.34 0.64
CA GLU A 130 0.96 4.92 0.26
C GLU A 130 0.96 5.45 -1.18
N GLY A 131 2.09 6.05 -1.59
CA GLY A 131 2.29 6.46 -2.99
C GLY A 131 2.25 5.26 -3.94
N TRP A 132 2.89 4.17 -3.56
CA TRP A 132 2.85 2.93 -4.33
C TRP A 132 1.44 2.32 -4.38
N PHE A 133 0.67 2.33 -3.29
CA PHE A 133 -0.73 1.90 -3.32
C PHE A 133 -1.59 2.74 -4.27
N SER A 134 -1.26 4.01 -4.46
CA SER A 134 -1.93 4.86 -5.45
C SER A 134 -1.60 4.44 -6.88
N ILE A 135 -0.35 4.03 -7.15
CA ILE A 135 0.07 3.46 -8.43
C ILE A 135 -0.66 2.14 -8.69
N LEU A 136 -0.65 1.20 -7.74
CA LEU A 136 -1.40 -0.05 -7.82
C LEU A 136 -2.88 0.20 -8.14
N GLN A 137 -3.52 1.13 -7.42
CA GLN A 137 -4.92 1.46 -7.64
C GLN A 137 -5.17 2.00 -9.05
N GLY A 138 -4.37 2.97 -9.51
CA GLY A 138 -4.57 3.64 -10.78
C GLY A 138 -4.23 2.79 -11.98
N GLN A 139 -3.13 2.05 -11.93
CA GLN A 139 -2.60 1.29 -13.08
C GLN A 139 -3.11 -0.14 -13.17
N SER A 140 -3.52 -0.74 -12.04
CA SER A 140 -3.86 -2.16 -12.00
C SER A 140 -5.33 -2.43 -11.63
N LEU A 141 -5.87 -1.74 -10.63
CA LEU A 141 -7.18 -2.09 -10.08
C LEU A 141 -8.35 -1.29 -10.67
N THR A 142 -8.08 -0.06 -11.14
CA THR A 142 -9.15 0.81 -11.65
C THR A 142 -9.67 0.31 -12.98
N GLY A 143 -10.97 0.06 -13.06
CA GLY A 143 -11.63 -0.39 -14.30
C GLY A 143 -11.54 -1.89 -14.57
N THR A 144 -10.78 -2.65 -13.79
CA THR A 144 -10.67 -4.12 -13.95
C THR A 144 -11.88 -4.84 -13.34
N SER A 145 -12.11 -6.07 -13.84
CA SER A 145 -13.20 -6.95 -13.41
C SER A 145 -12.63 -8.29 -12.96
N PHE A 146 -13.10 -8.80 -11.83
CA PHE A 146 -12.61 -10.04 -11.23
C PHE A 146 -13.78 -10.92 -10.82
N THR A 147 -13.77 -12.16 -11.24
CA THR A 147 -14.80 -13.16 -10.94
C THR A 147 -14.55 -13.89 -9.62
N SER A 148 -13.33 -13.77 -9.05
CA SER A 148 -12.98 -14.37 -7.76
C SER A 148 -11.90 -13.55 -7.03
N VAL A 149 -11.71 -13.82 -5.73
CA VAL A 149 -10.61 -13.24 -4.94
C VAL A 149 -9.26 -13.80 -5.39
N GLU A 150 -9.22 -15.03 -5.82
CA GLU A 150 -8.00 -15.68 -6.32
C GLU A 150 -7.51 -14.97 -7.58
N GLN A 151 -8.39 -14.71 -8.54
CA GLN A 151 -8.07 -13.96 -9.76
C GLN A 151 -7.56 -12.54 -9.43
N LEU A 152 -8.19 -11.87 -8.45
CA LEU A 152 -7.72 -10.56 -7.98
C LEU A 152 -6.30 -10.64 -7.42
N LYS A 153 -5.97 -11.65 -6.61
CA LYS A 153 -4.63 -11.83 -6.03
C LYS A 153 -3.60 -12.10 -7.10
N GLU A 154 -3.85 -13.05 -8.00
CA GLU A 154 -2.96 -13.37 -9.13
C GLU A 154 -2.67 -12.13 -9.99
N HIS A 155 -3.70 -11.30 -10.24
CA HIS A 155 -3.54 -10.07 -10.98
C HIS A 155 -2.65 -9.05 -10.24
N ILE A 156 -2.82 -8.91 -8.92
CA ILE A 156 -1.97 -8.04 -8.10
C ILE A 156 -0.54 -8.55 -8.05
N ASP A 157 -0.34 -9.85 -7.87
CA ASP A 157 0.99 -10.46 -7.81
C ASP A 157 1.74 -10.28 -9.14
N ALA A 158 1.08 -10.54 -10.27
CA ALA A 158 1.65 -10.29 -11.61
C ALA A 158 1.99 -8.81 -11.85
N PHE A 159 1.16 -7.89 -11.34
CA PHE A 159 1.46 -6.46 -11.39
C PHE A 159 2.71 -6.11 -10.58
N ILE A 160 2.85 -6.68 -9.37
CA ILE A 160 4.02 -6.45 -8.50
C ILE A 160 5.29 -6.96 -9.15
N ASP A 161 5.25 -8.15 -9.73
CA ASP A 161 6.42 -8.74 -10.41
C ASP A 161 6.88 -7.83 -11.56
N ASN A 162 5.96 -7.42 -12.43
CA ASN A 162 6.27 -6.50 -13.55
C ASN A 162 6.74 -5.11 -13.06
N TYR A 163 6.10 -4.57 -12.01
CA TYR A 163 6.53 -3.32 -11.39
C TYR A 163 7.96 -3.41 -10.88
N ASN A 164 8.31 -4.51 -10.20
CA ASN A 164 9.64 -4.71 -9.61
C ASN A 164 10.76 -4.85 -10.64
N GLU A 165 10.47 -5.26 -11.88
CA GLU A 165 11.45 -5.30 -12.98
C GLU A 165 11.93 -3.90 -13.39
N GLN A 166 11.05 -2.89 -13.24
CA GLN A 166 11.29 -1.51 -13.65
C GLN A 166 11.28 -0.55 -12.45
N ALA A 167 11.38 -1.08 -11.23
CA ALA A 167 11.27 -0.28 -10.01
C ALA A 167 12.41 0.72 -9.89
N GLU A 168 12.07 1.97 -9.59
CA GLU A 168 13.01 3.05 -9.29
C GLU A 168 12.63 3.74 -7.97
N PRO A 169 13.60 4.29 -7.24
CA PRO A 169 13.32 5.05 -6.02
C PRO A 169 12.38 6.23 -6.29
N PHE A 170 11.47 6.50 -5.35
CA PHE A 170 10.63 7.69 -5.46
C PHE A 170 11.43 8.97 -5.26
N VAL A 171 11.31 9.88 -6.20
CA VAL A 171 11.90 11.22 -6.13
C VAL A 171 10.85 12.23 -5.66
N TRP A 172 11.17 12.97 -4.59
CA TRP A 172 10.31 14.05 -4.11
C TRP A 172 10.35 15.23 -5.08
N THR A 173 9.26 15.45 -5.80
CA THR A 173 9.17 16.52 -6.82
C THR A 173 8.63 17.83 -6.25
N LYS A 174 7.99 17.83 -5.07
CA LYS A 174 7.44 19.03 -4.46
C LYS A 174 8.46 19.68 -3.51
N SER A 175 8.96 20.86 -3.88
CA SER A 175 9.86 21.67 -3.06
C SER A 175 9.16 22.39 -1.89
N LYS A 176 7.82 22.51 -1.92
CA LYS A 176 7.04 23.20 -0.87
C LYS A 176 5.82 22.35 -0.49
N VAL A 177 5.71 22.04 0.79
CA VAL A 177 4.50 21.46 1.37
C VAL A 177 3.55 22.60 1.69
N HIS A 178 2.41 22.68 0.98
CA HIS A 178 1.35 23.63 1.34
C HIS A 178 0.66 23.14 2.61
N GLN A 179 1.11 23.62 3.77
CA GLN A 179 0.32 23.50 4.98
C GLN A 179 -0.93 24.38 4.82
N ARG A 180 -2.11 23.76 4.78
CA ARG A 180 -3.36 24.51 5.00
C ARG A 180 -3.26 25.13 6.40
N ARG A 181 -3.10 26.44 6.47
CA ARG A 181 -3.29 27.17 7.74
C ARG A 181 -4.70 26.84 8.22
N VAL A 182 -4.81 26.13 9.34
CA VAL A 182 -6.05 26.04 10.09
C VAL A 182 -6.30 27.49 10.53
N LYS A 183 -7.35 28.13 10.00
CA LYS A 183 -7.81 29.43 10.51
C LYS A 183 -8.14 29.21 11.99
N GLY A 184 -7.27 29.66 12.88
CA GLY A 184 -7.53 29.67 14.30
C GLY A 184 -8.79 30.53 14.55
N ARG A 185 -9.81 29.95 15.17
CA ARG A 185 -10.85 30.71 15.81
C ARG A 185 -10.14 31.61 16.84
N ARG A 186 -10.25 32.92 16.72
CA ARG A 186 -9.84 33.86 17.76
C ARG A 186 -10.69 33.52 19.00
N LEU A 187 -10.01 33.24 20.12
CA LEU A 187 -10.65 33.24 21.43
C LEU A 187 -11.03 34.71 21.71
N GLY A 188 -12.25 35.10 21.38
CA GLY A 188 -12.72 36.46 21.56
C GLY A 188 -14.17 36.73 21.14
N ASP A 189 -14.86 35.72 20.61
CA ASP A 189 -16.29 35.83 20.28
C ASP A 189 -17.09 34.88 21.19
N LEU A 190 -17.14 35.21 22.48
CA LEU A 190 -18.15 34.82 23.46
C LEU A 190 -18.86 36.07 23.95
#